data_297f31b4a456950f9e0502c55804b03c
#
_entry.id   297f31b4a456950f9e0502c55804b03c
#
_cell.length_a   1.000
_cell.length_b   1.000
_cell.length_c   1.000
_cell.angle_alpha   90.00
_cell.angle_beta   90.00
_cell.angle_gamma   90.00
#
_symmetry.space_group_name_H-M   'P 1'
#
loop_
_entity.id
_entity.type
_entity.pdbx_description
1 polymer ?
#
loop_
_entity_poly.entity_id
_entity_poly.type
_entity_poly.pdbx_seq_one_letter_code
_entity_poly.pdbx_strand_id
1 'polypeptide(L)'
;MTPAQSAAWDFWIDRGGTFTDVIGRAPDGALHARKVLSENPGAYADAATHGIRLLLGLPAGAPIPPGLVREVRMGTTVATNALLERKGERTALVTTRGFRDALAIGYQERKKIFATRIVKPEALYDRVIEIDERVLADGTIEAPLDAAAARAALETLRADGFDAVAIVFLHAWAHPAHEAAVGRLAREIGFAQVSVSHEVSPLIKLVGRGD
;
A
#
# COMPACT_ATOMS: atom_id res chain seq x y z
N MET A 1 -30.61 -36.71 7.42
CA MET A 1 -30.38 -36.15 6.08
C MET A 1 -29.04 -35.44 6.11
N THR A 2 -28.01 -36.07 5.54
CA THR A 2 -26.67 -35.47 5.39
C THR A 2 -26.82 -34.31 4.40
N PRO A 3 -26.32 -33.09 4.70
CA PRO A 3 -26.35 -31.99 3.76
C PRO A 3 -25.61 -32.44 2.49
N ALA A 4 -26.24 -32.23 1.34
CA ALA A 4 -25.62 -32.50 0.04
C ALA A 4 -24.27 -31.76 0.02
N GLN A 5 -23.17 -32.50 -0.07
CA GLN A 5 -21.84 -31.93 -0.22
C GLN A 5 -21.88 -31.05 -1.48
N SER A 6 -21.65 -29.77 -1.31
CA SER A 6 -21.53 -28.83 -2.42
C SER A 6 -20.48 -29.36 -3.40
N ALA A 7 -20.85 -29.53 -4.67
CA ALA A 7 -19.97 -29.98 -5.75
C ALA A 7 -18.86 -28.95 -6.08
N ALA A 8 -18.58 -28.02 -5.17
CA ALA A 8 -17.71 -26.88 -5.35
C ALA A 8 -16.37 -27.08 -4.66
N TRP A 9 -15.35 -26.52 -5.28
CA TRP A 9 -13.96 -26.50 -4.77
C TRP A 9 -13.72 -25.36 -3.81
N ASP A 10 -12.80 -25.56 -2.85
CA ASP A 10 -12.20 -24.51 -2.05
C ASP A 10 -10.73 -24.34 -2.42
N PHE A 11 -10.25 -23.11 -2.40
CA PHE A 11 -8.87 -22.80 -2.74
C PHE A 11 -8.17 -22.01 -1.66
N TRP A 12 -6.90 -22.36 -1.40
CA TRP A 12 -5.95 -21.60 -0.60
C TRP A 12 -4.78 -21.24 -1.49
N ILE A 13 -4.42 -19.97 -1.52
CA ILE A 13 -3.43 -19.42 -2.44
C ILE A 13 -2.42 -18.63 -1.63
N ASP A 14 -1.14 -18.94 -1.81
CA ASP A 14 -0.03 -18.13 -1.31
C ASP A 14 0.71 -17.54 -2.50
N ARG A 15 0.56 -16.23 -2.68
CA ARG A 15 1.23 -15.48 -3.75
C ARG A 15 2.52 -14.87 -3.23
N GLY A 16 3.65 -15.52 -3.52
CA GLY A 16 4.98 -14.97 -3.32
C GLY A 16 5.44 -14.08 -4.49
N GLY A 17 6.66 -13.53 -4.39
CA GLY A 17 7.25 -12.70 -5.44
C GLY A 17 7.58 -13.50 -6.72
N THR A 18 8.12 -14.71 -6.59
CA THR A 18 8.55 -15.55 -7.73
C THR A 18 7.53 -16.62 -8.08
N PHE A 19 6.98 -17.30 -7.09
CA PHE A 19 6.02 -18.39 -7.25
C PHE A 19 4.76 -18.14 -6.47
N THR A 20 3.65 -18.65 -7.03
CA THR A 20 2.35 -18.73 -6.38
C THR A 20 2.00 -20.20 -6.18
N ASP A 21 1.75 -20.57 -4.93
CA ASP A 21 1.27 -21.90 -4.55
C ASP A 21 -0.26 -21.87 -4.47
N VAL A 22 -0.90 -22.84 -5.13
CA VAL A 22 -2.36 -22.98 -5.17
C VAL A 22 -2.72 -24.38 -4.68
N ILE A 23 -3.46 -24.45 -3.58
CA ILE A 23 -4.00 -25.69 -3.03
C ILE A 23 -5.51 -25.68 -3.25
N GLY A 24 -6.04 -26.69 -3.91
CA GLY A 24 -7.46 -26.90 -4.12
C GLY A 24 -7.95 -28.12 -3.36
N ARG A 25 -9.07 -27.96 -2.64
CA ARG A 25 -9.82 -29.09 -2.07
C ARG A 25 -11.00 -29.41 -2.99
N ALA A 26 -10.95 -30.60 -3.59
CA ALA A 26 -12.03 -31.08 -4.44
C ALA A 26 -13.29 -31.42 -3.63
N PRO A 27 -14.46 -31.57 -4.26
CA PRO A 27 -15.72 -31.93 -3.60
C PRO A 27 -15.69 -33.23 -2.81
N ASP A 28 -14.86 -34.16 -3.23
CA ASP A 28 -14.62 -35.45 -2.54
C ASP A 28 -13.68 -35.34 -1.33
N GLY A 29 -13.15 -34.15 -1.06
CA GLY A 29 -12.21 -33.87 0.02
C GLY A 29 -10.74 -34.02 -0.36
N ALA A 30 -10.41 -34.51 -1.57
CA ALA A 30 -9.03 -34.67 -2.02
C ALA A 30 -8.33 -33.31 -2.14
N LEU A 31 -7.06 -33.25 -1.72
CA LEU A 31 -6.24 -32.05 -1.84
C LEU A 31 -5.32 -32.15 -3.07
N HIS A 32 -5.32 -31.10 -3.84
CA HIS A 32 -4.49 -30.93 -5.03
C HIS A 32 -3.66 -29.66 -4.91
N ALA A 33 -2.39 -29.74 -5.28
CA ALA A 33 -1.50 -28.57 -5.23
C ALA A 33 -0.88 -28.28 -6.61
N ARG A 34 -0.70 -26.99 -6.89
CA ARG A 34 0.06 -26.50 -8.05
C ARG A 34 0.92 -25.33 -7.61
N LYS A 35 2.11 -25.28 -8.21
CA LYS A 35 3.03 -24.15 -8.12
C LYS A 35 3.17 -23.55 -9.50
N VAL A 36 2.95 -22.26 -9.62
CA VAL A 36 3.07 -21.51 -10.87
C VAL A 36 3.95 -20.27 -10.67
N LEU A 37 4.52 -19.71 -11.72
CA LEU A 37 5.22 -18.42 -11.61
C LEU A 37 4.23 -17.33 -11.21
N SER A 38 4.62 -16.41 -10.33
CA SER A 38 3.76 -15.28 -9.94
C SER A 38 3.53 -14.31 -11.09
N GLU A 39 4.52 -14.22 -11.99
CA GLU A 39 4.46 -13.39 -13.20
C GLU A 39 4.85 -14.21 -14.43
N ASN A 40 3.95 -14.30 -15.39
CA ASN A 40 4.21 -14.92 -16.70
C ASN A 40 3.25 -14.31 -17.74
N PRO A 41 3.47 -13.04 -18.14
CA PRO A 41 2.53 -12.29 -18.99
C PRO A 41 2.33 -12.92 -20.38
N GLY A 42 3.26 -13.76 -20.86
CA GLY A 42 3.11 -14.52 -22.10
C GLY A 42 2.14 -15.70 -22.00
N ALA A 43 1.80 -16.16 -20.81
CA ALA A 43 0.93 -17.34 -20.61
C ALA A 43 -0.37 -16.99 -19.87
N TYR A 44 -0.35 -16.06 -18.93
CA TYR A 44 -1.52 -15.65 -18.14
C TYR A 44 -1.34 -14.26 -17.52
N ALA A 45 -2.45 -13.57 -17.28
CA ALA A 45 -2.46 -12.27 -16.64
C ALA A 45 -2.41 -12.36 -15.10
N ASP A 46 -2.94 -13.45 -14.51
CA ASP A 46 -3.02 -13.64 -13.07
C ASP A 46 -2.71 -15.08 -12.67
N ALA A 47 -1.70 -15.26 -11.82
CA ALA A 47 -1.19 -16.57 -11.40
C ALA A 47 -2.22 -17.37 -10.56
N ALA A 48 -2.96 -16.70 -9.68
CA ALA A 48 -3.96 -17.33 -8.83
C ALA A 48 -5.08 -17.95 -9.66
N THR A 49 -5.66 -17.16 -10.55
CA THR A 49 -6.70 -17.59 -11.47
C THR A 49 -6.21 -18.69 -12.41
N HIS A 50 -4.96 -18.60 -12.89
CA HIS A 50 -4.35 -19.64 -13.71
C HIS A 50 -4.21 -20.96 -12.96
N GLY A 51 -3.69 -20.93 -11.73
CA GLY A 51 -3.56 -22.11 -10.89
C GLY A 51 -4.89 -22.78 -10.56
N ILE A 52 -5.93 -21.99 -10.29
CA ILE A 52 -7.31 -22.49 -10.11
C ILE A 52 -7.78 -23.22 -11.39
N ARG A 53 -7.62 -22.60 -12.58
CA ARG A 53 -8.01 -23.24 -13.86
C ARG A 53 -7.28 -24.58 -14.09
N LEU A 54 -5.98 -24.65 -13.77
CA LEU A 54 -5.21 -25.87 -13.90
C LEU A 54 -5.77 -26.98 -13.01
N LEU A 55 -6.14 -26.69 -11.76
CA LEU A 55 -6.71 -27.65 -10.85
C LEU A 55 -8.12 -28.10 -11.24
N LEU A 56 -8.90 -27.20 -11.84
CA LEU A 56 -10.22 -27.48 -12.36
C LEU A 56 -10.21 -28.17 -13.74
N GLY A 57 -9.04 -28.34 -14.37
CA GLY A 57 -8.94 -28.89 -15.72
C GLY A 57 -9.52 -27.99 -16.83
N LEU A 58 -9.58 -26.68 -16.57
CA LEU A 58 -10.12 -25.72 -17.54
C LEU A 58 -9.03 -25.22 -18.50
N PRO A 59 -9.36 -24.93 -19.78
CA PRO A 59 -8.43 -24.31 -20.72
C PRO A 59 -7.93 -22.95 -20.23
N ALA A 60 -6.75 -22.56 -20.70
CA ALA A 60 -6.21 -21.21 -20.43
C ALA A 60 -7.19 -20.13 -20.91
N GLY A 61 -7.45 -19.14 -20.08
CA GLY A 61 -8.36 -18.05 -20.39
C GLY A 61 -9.88 -18.36 -20.29
N ALA A 62 -10.26 -19.63 -20.15
CA ALA A 62 -11.68 -19.99 -20.03
C ALA A 62 -12.31 -19.36 -18.75
N PRO A 63 -13.56 -18.93 -18.82
CA PRO A 63 -14.27 -18.47 -17.62
C PRO A 63 -14.45 -19.65 -16.64
N ILE A 64 -14.32 -19.36 -15.35
CA ILE A 64 -14.62 -20.34 -14.30
C ILE A 64 -16.13 -20.39 -14.14
N PRO A 65 -16.78 -21.55 -14.34
CA PRO A 65 -18.24 -21.66 -14.24
C PRO A 65 -18.74 -21.26 -12.85
N PRO A 66 -19.84 -20.51 -12.75
CA PRO A 66 -20.48 -20.17 -11.49
C PRO A 66 -20.80 -21.45 -10.67
N GLY A 67 -20.56 -21.40 -9.36
CA GLY A 67 -20.83 -22.52 -8.44
C GLY A 67 -19.76 -23.63 -8.40
N LEU A 68 -18.77 -23.62 -9.30
CA LEU A 68 -17.67 -24.58 -9.27
C LEU A 68 -16.64 -24.25 -8.17
N VAL A 69 -16.54 -22.99 -7.77
CA VAL A 69 -15.69 -22.51 -6.68
C VAL A 69 -16.60 -21.96 -5.59
N ARG A 70 -16.44 -22.46 -4.37
CA ARG A 70 -17.17 -22.01 -3.20
C ARG A 70 -16.44 -20.90 -2.47
N GLU A 71 -15.14 -21.05 -2.29
CA GLU A 71 -14.33 -20.13 -1.50
C GLU A 71 -12.91 -20.04 -2.06
N VAL A 72 -12.34 -18.84 -2.01
CA VAL A 72 -10.92 -18.60 -2.26
C VAL A 72 -10.37 -17.81 -1.08
N ARG A 73 -9.35 -18.36 -0.43
CA ARG A 73 -8.55 -17.68 0.62
C ARG A 73 -7.16 -17.42 0.06
N MET A 74 -6.75 -16.16 0.09
CA MET A 74 -5.47 -15.76 -0.50
C MET A 74 -4.64 -14.96 0.49
N GLY A 75 -3.39 -15.38 0.67
CA GLY A 75 -2.32 -14.60 1.29
C GLY A 75 -1.35 -14.11 0.22
N THR A 76 -0.66 -13.01 0.50
CA THR A 76 0.38 -12.50 -0.39
C THR A 76 1.48 -11.80 0.39
N THR A 77 2.72 -11.97 -0.07
CA THR A 77 3.90 -11.25 0.43
C THR A 77 4.44 -10.25 -0.59
N VAL A 78 3.71 -10.00 -1.68
CA VAL A 78 4.15 -9.12 -2.77
C VAL A 78 4.45 -7.73 -2.27
N ALA A 79 3.56 -7.13 -1.46
CA ALA A 79 3.77 -5.80 -0.90
C ALA A 79 4.98 -5.75 0.06
N THR A 80 5.12 -6.77 0.92
CA THR A 80 6.26 -6.89 1.83
C THR A 80 7.58 -7.03 1.06
N ASN A 81 7.58 -7.85 0.00
CA ASN A 81 8.76 -8.03 -0.84
C ASN A 81 9.12 -6.73 -1.58
N ALA A 82 8.13 -6.03 -2.14
CA ALA A 82 8.34 -4.74 -2.80
C ALA A 82 8.96 -3.71 -1.82
N LEU A 83 8.48 -3.69 -0.58
CA LEU A 83 9.01 -2.83 0.47
C LEU A 83 10.48 -3.18 0.82
N LEU A 84 10.78 -4.47 1.00
CA LEU A 84 12.14 -4.95 1.32
C LEU A 84 13.12 -4.72 0.17
N GLU A 85 12.66 -4.90 -1.07
CA GLU A 85 13.45 -4.69 -2.29
C GLU A 85 13.47 -3.22 -2.74
N ARG A 86 12.74 -2.33 -2.04
CA ARG A 86 12.57 -0.90 -2.37
C ARG A 86 12.09 -0.70 -3.81
N LYS A 87 11.20 -1.58 -4.25
CA LYS A 87 10.52 -1.50 -5.53
C LYS A 87 9.17 -0.84 -5.32
N GLY A 88 9.05 0.41 -5.71
CA GLY A 88 7.82 1.19 -5.58
C GLY A 88 7.87 2.41 -6.49
N GLU A 89 6.75 3.10 -6.58
CA GLU A 89 6.67 4.36 -7.31
C GLU A 89 7.46 5.46 -6.61
N ARG A 90 8.01 6.40 -7.39
CA ARG A 90 8.65 7.59 -6.84
C ARG A 90 7.65 8.36 -6.00
N THR A 91 7.90 8.39 -4.71
CA THR A 91 6.98 8.96 -3.72
C THR A 91 7.53 10.26 -3.16
N ALA A 92 6.68 11.29 -3.04
CA ALA A 92 7.00 12.49 -2.29
C ALA A 92 6.25 12.52 -0.96
N LEU A 93 6.95 12.92 0.11
CA LEU A 93 6.36 13.21 1.40
C LEU A 93 5.89 14.68 1.43
N VAL A 94 4.64 14.90 1.80
CA VAL A 94 4.03 16.21 1.99
C VAL A 94 3.74 16.39 3.47
N THR A 95 4.35 17.38 4.11
CA THR A 95 4.24 17.56 5.57
C THR A 95 4.03 19.01 5.97
N THR A 96 3.64 19.25 7.21
CA THR A 96 3.56 20.58 7.83
C THR A 96 4.92 21.26 7.83
N ARG A 97 4.98 22.56 7.55
CA ARG A 97 6.22 23.38 7.62
C ARG A 97 6.91 23.22 8.98
N GLY A 98 8.24 22.98 8.94
CA GLY A 98 9.11 22.75 10.09
C GLY A 98 9.24 21.28 10.48
N PHE A 99 8.61 20.33 9.73
CA PHE A 99 8.65 18.90 10.01
C PHE A 99 9.30 18.08 8.88
N ARG A 100 10.02 18.75 7.97
CA ARG A 100 10.72 18.10 6.85
C ARG A 100 11.53 16.87 7.25
N ASP A 101 12.24 16.96 8.37
CA ASP A 101 13.16 15.92 8.83
C ASP A 101 12.55 14.97 9.85
N ALA A 102 11.26 15.13 10.20
CA ALA A 102 10.63 14.39 11.29
C ALA A 102 10.71 12.87 11.10
N LEU A 103 10.37 12.37 9.91
CA LEU A 103 10.45 10.93 9.61
C LEU A 103 11.90 10.46 9.49
N ALA A 104 12.80 11.27 8.90
CA ALA A 104 14.21 10.94 8.83
C ALA A 104 14.88 10.89 10.21
N ILE A 105 14.44 11.71 11.17
CA ILE A 105 14.90 11.68 12.57
C ILE A 105 14.29 10.46 13.29
N GLY A 106 13.02 10.17 13.01
CA GLY A 106 12.26 9.08 13.63
C GLY A 106 12.25 9.20 15.15
N TYR A 107 12.38 8.08 15.83
CA TYR A 107 12.51 8.02 17.29
C TYR A 107 13.97 8.06 17.78
N GLN A 108 14.90 8.47 16.93
CA GLN A 108 16.34 8.51 17.21
C GLN A 108 16.95 7.13 17.51
N GLU A 109 16.35 6.08 16.98
CA GLU A 109 16.88 4.72 17.13
C GLU A 109 18.28 4.59 16.50
N ARG A 110 19.17 3.90 17.20
CA ARG A 110 20.53 3.68 16.77
C ARG A 110 20.88 2.20 16.87
N LYS A 111 21.30 1.58 15.78
CA LYS A 111 21.78 0.19 15.79
C LYS A 111 22.96 -0.03 16.76
N LYS A 112 23.79 1.02 16.96
CA LYS A 112 24.91 1.04 17.92
C LYS A 112 24.87 2.37 18.66
N ILE A 113 24.62 2.34 19.97
CA ILE A 113 24.46 3.54 20.81
C ILE A 113 25.70 4.44 20.80
N PHE A 114 26.92 3.84 20.79
CA PHE A 114 28.19 4.55 20.84
C PHE A 114 28.83 4.75 19.45
N ALA A 115 28.07 4.61 18.36
CA ALA A 115 28.61 4.87 17.03
C ALA A 115 28.95 6.36 16.86
N THR A 116 30.16 6.66 16.44
CA THR A 116 30.61 8.03 16.12
C THR A 116 30.02 8.52 14.80
N ARG A 117 29.62 7.60 13.91
CA ARG A 117 28.91 7.88 12.66
C ARG A 117 27.56 7.18 12.68
N ILE A 118 26.49 7.97 12.64
CA ILE A 118 25.12 7.47 12.58
C ILE A 118 24.73 7.28 11.13
N VAL A 119 24.43 6.05 10.74
CA VAL A 119 23.85 5.71 9.43
C VAL A 119 22.38 5.47 9.66
N LYS A 120 21.55 6.37 9.15
CA LYS A 120 20.08 6.23 9.17
C LYS A 120 19.63 5.28 8.07
N PRO A 121 18.53 4.55 8.25
CA PRO A 121 17.86 3.87 7.14
C PRO A 121 17.52 4.90 6.05
N GLU A 122 17.59 4.49 4.80
CA GLU A 122 17.08 5.30 3.70
C GLU A 122 15.56 5.38 3.79
N ALA A 123 15.01 6.57 3.58
CA ALA A 123 13.57 6.77 3.51
C ALA A 123 12.97 6.07 2.27
N LEU A 124 11.66 5.81 2.31
CA LEU A 124 10.92 5.28 1.16
C LEU A 124 10.43 6.38 0.22
N TYR A 125 10.61 7.63 0.59
CA TYR A 125 10.28 8.79 -0.24
C TYR A 125 11.55 9.45 -0.78
N ASP A 126 11.47 9.99 -2.00
CA ASP A 126 12.61 10.63 -2.69
C ASP A 126 12.68 12.12 -2.41
N ARG A 127 11.55 12.74 -2.06
CA ARG A 127 11.47 14.19 -1.83
C ARG A 127 10.52 14.52 -0.69
N VAL A 128 10.80 15.60 0.02
CA VAL A 128 9.89 16.19 1.00
C VAL A 128 9.51 17.59 0.54
N ILE A 129 8.20 17.89 0.54
CA ILE A 129 7.71 19.26 0.47
C ILE A 129 6.98 19.61 1.75
N GLU A 130 7.07 20.89 2.12
CA GLU A 130 6.42 21.44 3.29
C GLU A 130 5.28 22.36 2.86
N ILE A 131 4.12 22.17 3.46
CA ILE A 131 2.97 23.06 3.27
C ILE A 131 2.88 24.01 4.45
N ASP A 132 2.67 25.28 4.14
CA ASP A 132 2.49 26.33 5.15
C ASP A 132 1.08 26.23 5.73
N GLU A 133 0.97 25.42 6.75
CA GLU A 133 -0.25 25.20 7.52
C GLU A 133 0.13 24.78 8.95
N ARG A 134 -0.73 25.06 9.93
CA ARG A 134 -0.53 24.57 11.29
C ARG A 134 -1.87 24.46 12.02
N VAL A 135 -2.16 23.26 12.49
CA VAL A 135 -3.24 23.00 13.45
C VAL A 135 -2.62 22.57 14.76
N LEU A 136 -3.02 23.19 15.87
CA LEU A 136 -2.55 22.87 17.21
C LEU A 136 -3.28 21.62 17.77
N ALA A 137 -2.80 21.12 18.91
CA ALA A 137 -3.34 19.90 19.52
C ALA A 137 -4.81 20.02 19.99
N ASP A 138 -5.25 21.25 20.29
CA ASP A 138 -6.63 21.58 20.66
C ASP A 138 -7.54 21.87 19.46
N GLY A 139 -7.01 21.78 18.23
CA GLY A 139 -7.74 22.07 16.99
C GLY A 139 -7.68 23.53 16.56
N THR A 140 -7.03 24.41 17.32
CA THR A 140 -6.83 25.81 16.92
C THR A 140 -6.00 25.89 15.65
N ILE A 141 -6.44 26.65 14.65
CA ILE A 141 -5.70 26.89 13.43
C ILE A 141 -4.75 28.07 13.66
N GLU A 142 -3.47 27.77 13.86
CA GLU A 142 -2.41 28.78 14.00
C GLU A 142 -1.99 29.35 12.64
N ALA A 143 -1.90 28.50 11.61
CA ALA A 143 -1.67 28.89 10.23
C ALA A 143 -2.72 28.21 9.33
N PRO A 144 -3.57 28.99 8.66
CA PRO A 144 -4.57 28.43 7.75
C PRO A 144 -3.90 27.83 6.50
N LEU A 145 -4.50 26.80 5.95
CA LEU A 145 -4.05 26.19 4.69
C LEU A 145 -4.32 27.14 3.51
N ASP A 146 -3.27 27.54 2.81
CA ASP A 146 -3.39 28.13 1.48
C ASP A 146 -3.54 27.02 0.42
N ALA A 147 -4.77 26.77 0.01
CA ALA A 147 -5.09 25.73 -0.96
C ALA A 147 -4.47 26.00 -2.34
N ALA A 148 -4.29 27.28 -2.73
CA ALA A 148 -3.70 27.62 -4.02
C ALA A 148 -2.19 27.35 -4.02
N ALA A 149 -1.50 27.73 -2.96
CA ALA A 149 -0.07 27.42 -2.78
C ALA A 149 0.17 25.92 -2.67
N ALA A 150 -0.67 25.19 -1.94
CA ALA A 150 -0.59 23.73 -1.83
C ALA A 150 -0.80 23.06 -3.20
N ARG A 151 -1.78 23.50 -4.00
CA ARG A 151 -2.00 23.01 -5.37
C ARG A 151 -0.77 23.23 -6.24
N ALA A 152 -0.22 24.45 -6.28
CA ALA A 152 0.95 24.76 -7.08
C ALA A 152 2.17 23.89 -6.71
N ALA A 153 2.39 23.62 -5.41
CA ALA A 153 3.44 22.75 -4.94
C ALA A 153 3.25 21.29 -5.40
N LEU A 154 2.01 20.78 -5.36
CA LEU A 154 1.67 19.44 -5.85
C LEU A 154 1.81 19.33 -7.38
N GLU A 155 1.37 20.34 -8.14
CA GLU A 155 1.52 20.39 -9.60
C GLU A 155 3.00 20.37 -10.00
N THR A 156 3.86 21.07 -9.25
CA THR A 156 5.32 21.02 -9.44
C THR A 156 5.86 19.60 -9.21
N LEU A 157 5.42 18.90 -8.14
CA LEU A 157 5.81 17.51 -7.92
C LEU A 157 5.36 16.61 -9.08
N ARG A 158 4.14 16.82 -9.56
CA ARG A 158 3.59 16.00 -10.67
C ARG A 158 4.40 16.23 -11.95
N ALA A 159 4.77 17.49 -12.25
CA ALA A 159 5.62 17.85 -13.39
C ALA A 159 7.03 17.26 -13.28
N ASP A 160 7.56 17.12 -12.06
CA ASP A 160 8.86 16.49 -11.78
C ASP A 160 8.82 14.94 -11.83
N GLY A 161 7.69 14.35 -12.22
CA GLY A 161 7.53 12.91 -12.43
C GLY A 161 7.29 12.10 -11.16
N PHE A 162 6.67 12.70 -10.14
CA PHE A 162 6.17 11.95 -8.99
C PHE A 162 4.74 11.48 -9.26
N ASP A 163 4.51 10.18 -9.16
CA ASP A 163 3.20 9.55 -9.33
C ASP A 163 2.52 9.21 -8.00
N ALA A 164 3.27 9.20 -6.91
CA ALA A 164 2.78 8.91 -5.58
C ALA A 164 3.11 10.02 -4.58
N VAL A 165 2.16 10.29 -3.66
CA VAL A 165 2.35 11.19 -2.53
C VAL A 165 1.86 10.57 -1.23
N ALA A 166 2.65 10.76 -0.16
CA ALA A 166 2.27 10.48 1.22
C ALA A 166 2.09 11.81 1.95
N ILE A 167 0.92 12.06 2.52
CA ILE A 167 0.56 13.32 3.18
C ILE A 167 0.44 13.07 4.68
N VAL A 168 1.27 13.78 5.46
CA VAL A 168 1.38 13.58 6.91
C VAL A 168 1.48 14.94 7.59
N PHE A 169 0.35 15.45 8.10
CA PHE A 169 0.30 16.74 8.78
C PHE A 169 0.27 16.61 10.29
N LEU A 170 0.74 17.65 10.96
CA LEU A 170 0.72 17.71 12.41
C LEU A 170 -0.72 17.64 12.92
N HIS A 171 -0.96 16.83 13.96
CA HIS A 171 -2.26 16.63 14.60
C HIS A 171 -3.41 16.15 13.70
N ALA A 172 -3.14 15.70 12.46
CA ALA A 172 -4.17 15.24 11.53
C ALA A 172 -4.95 14.00 12.02
N TRP A 173 -4.43 13.25 12.99
CA TRP A 173 -5.13 12.15 13.63
C TRP A 173 -6.45 12.58 14.32
N ALA A 174 -6.51 13.81 14.85
CA ALA A 174 -7.67 14.39 15.50
C ALA A 174 -8.32 15.50 14.67
N HIS A 175 -7.52 16.24 13.90
CA HIS A 175 -7.94 17.42 13.15
C HIS A 175 -7.55 17.30 11.65
N PRO A 176 -8.21 16.40 10.88
CA PRO A 176 -7.76 16.00 9.55
C PRO A 176 -8.08 16.99 8.42
N ALA A 177 -8.77 18.10 8.70
CA ALA A 177 -9.35 18.96 7.67
C ALA A 177 -8.33 19.46 6.62
N HIS A 178 -7.15 19.93 7.05
CA HIS A 178 -6.09 20.42 6.15
C HIS A 178 -5.47 19.26 5.35
N GLU A 179 -5.16 18.14 6.01
CA GLU A 179 -4.59 16.97 5.37
C GLU A 179 -5.55 16.37 4.34
N ALA A 180 -6.84 16.25 4.69
CA ALA A 180 -7.88 15.80 3.77
C ALA A 180 -8.07 16.74 2.56
N ALA A 181 -7.96 18.06 2.78
CA ALA A 181 -8.03 19.02 1.69
C ALA A 181 -6.89 18.85 0.69
N VAL A 182 -5.64 18.71 1.18
CA VAL A 182 -4.47 18.47 0.32
C VAL A 182 -4.55 17.10 -0.36
N GLY A 183 -5.09 16.08 0.30
CA GLY A 183 -5.37 14.77 -0.29
C GLY A 183 -6.34 14.84 -1.47
N ARG A 184 -7.41 15.65 -1.35
CA ARG A 184 -8.34 15.89 -2.49
C ARG A 184 -7.65 16.59 -3.64
N LEU A 185 -6.86 17.67 -3.37
CA LEU A 185 -6.09 18.37 -4.41
C LEU A 185 -5.15 17.42 -5.15
N ALA A 186 -4.44 16.54 -4.44
CA ALA A 186 -3.55 15.56 -5.06
C ALA A 186 -4.30 14.59 -6.00
N ARG A 187 -5.48 14.10 -5.58
CA ARG A 187 -6.33 13.24 -6.41
C ARG A 187 -6.86 13.99 -7.65
N GLU A 188 -7.27 15.25 -7.51
CA GLU A 188 -7.71 16.10 -8.63
C GLU A 188 -6.61 16.38 -9.64
N ILE A 189 -5.36 16.57 -9.20
CA ILE A 189 -4.18 16.76 -10.06
C ILE A 189 -3.82 15.48 -10.82
N GLY A 190 -4.26 14.31 -10.34
CA GLY A 190 -4.06 13.04 -11.01
C GLY A 190 -2.83 12.27 -10.53
N PHE A 191 -2.45 12.37 -9.27
CA PHE A 191 -1.50 11.41 -8.68
C PHE A 191 -2.11 10.00 -8.69
N ALA A 192 -1.35 9.01 -9.15
CA ALA A 192 -1.82 7.63 -9.23
C ALA A 192 -2.04 7.01 -7.84
N GLN A 193 -1.20 7.39 -6.87
CA GLN A 193 -1.32 6.96 -5.48
C GLN A 193 -1.28 8.16 -4.53
N VAL A 194 -2.29 8.28 -3.68
CA VAL A 194 -2.40 9.31 -2.64
C VAL A 194 -2.68 8.64 -1.30
N SER A 195 -1.68 8.60 -0.43
CA SER A 195 -1.80 8.09 0.93
C SER A 195 -1.95 9.27 1.89
N VAL A 196 -3.02 9.28 2.67
CA VAL A 196 -3.34 10.34 3.64
C VAL A 196 -3.28 9.73 5.02
N SER A 197 -2.40 10.22 5.88
CA SER A 197 -1.99 9.53 7.11
C SER A 197 -3.14 9.26 8.08
N HIS A 198 -4.11 10.17 8.19
CA HIS A 198 -5.26 9.98 9.07
C HIS A 198 -6.25 8.92 8.58
N GLU A 199 -6.25 8.60 7.27
CA GLU A 199 -7.07 7.53 6.69
C GLU A 199 -6.36 6.17 6.80
N VAL A 200 -5.03 6.16 6.59
CA VAL A 200 -4.22 4.92 6.54
C VAL A 200 -3.95 4.38 7.95
N SER A 201 -3.50 5.24 8.86
CA SER A 201 -3.12 4.83 10.22
C SER A 201 -3.21 6.01 11.20
N PRO A 202 -4.38 6.28 11.81
CA PRO A 202 -4.62 7.49 12.61
C PRO A 202 -3.93 7.45 13.98
N LEU A 203 -2.63 7.19 14.01
CA LEU A 203 -1.83 7.23 15.23
C LEU A 203 -1.57 8.67 15.70
N ILE A 204 -1.49 8.88 17.03
CA ILE A 204 -1.29 10.21 17.61
C ILE A 204 0.01 10.86 17.14
N LYS A 205 1.12 10.10 17.15
CA LYS A 205 2.45 10.61 16.81
C LYS A 205 2.64 10.72 15.31
N LEU A 206 3.12 11.89 14.86
CA LEU A 206 3.39 12.17 13.45
C LEU A 206 4.32 11.14 12.81
N VAL A 207 5.41 10.76 13.49
CA VAL A 207 6.37 9.77 12.99
C VAL A 207 5.67 8.42 12.76
N GLY A 208 4.92 7.91 13.75
CA GLY A 208 4.24 6.63 13.61
C GLY A 208 3.08 6.63 12.60
N ARG A 209 2.56 7.81 12.19
CA ARG A 209 1.61 7.91 11.07
C ARG A 209 2.30 7.94 9.72
N GLY A 210 3.51 8.45 9.66
CA GLY A 210 4.26 8.63 8.43
C GLY A 210 5.14 7.44 8.04
N ASP A 211 5.40 6.55 9.00
CA ASP A 211 6.09 5.27 8.77
C ASP A 211 5.10 4.24 8.19
#